data_9bf586feac5f18fc39b99e4ae4543677
#
_entry.id   9bf586feac5f18fc39b99e4ae4543677
#
_cell.length_a   1.000
_cell.length_b   1.000
_cell.length_c   1.000
_cell.angle_alpha   90.00
_cell.angle_beta   90.00
_cell.angle_gamma   90.00
#
_symmetry.space_group_name_H-M   'P 1'
#
loop_
_entity.id
_entity.type
_entity.pdbx_description
1 polymer ?
#
loop_
_entity_poly.entity_id
_entity_poly.type
_entity_poly.pdbx_seq_one_letter_code
_entity_poly.pdbx_strand_id
1 'polypeptide(L)'
;MPHDHHHVLATYHKAGEKEVQMAIDAAMKAHKEWSELPWVERASVMLRVAELLSTKYRYILNASVMLGQSKNPFQAEIDAPCELIDFLRFSTFYASQVYADQPYSETGILNRMEYRALEGFVFSLTPFNFTSIASNLNMAPAMMGNVAVWKPSTTAIHSNYFLMKVFREAGLPDGVVNFIPGQG
;
A
#
# COMPACT_ATOMS: atom_id res chain seq x y z
N MET A 1 10.99 -19.84 9.06
CA MET A 1 11.02 -20.00 7.57
C MET A 1 10.22 -21.24 7.19
N PRO A 2 9.52 -21.28 6.06
CA PRO A 2 8.71 -22.45 5.67
C PRO A 2 9.51 -23.74 5.46
N HIS A 3 10.76 -23.63 5.05
CA HIS A 3 11.68 -24.75 4.82
C HIS A 3 12.61 -25.07 6.01
N ASP A 4 12.55 -24.25 7.06
CA ASP A 4 13.26 -24.48 8.34
C ASP A 4 12.45 -23.81 9.47
N HIS A 5 11.60 -24.58 10.11
CA HIS A 5 10.70 -24.07 11.14
C HIS A 5 11.41 -23.67 12.44
N HIS A 6 12.66 -24.04 12.63
CA HIS A 6 13.46 -23.60 13.77
C HIS A 6 14.03 -22.19 13.58
N HIS A 7 14.12 -21.72 12.32
CA HIS A 7 14.60 -20.37 12.02
C HIS A 7 13.48 -19.36 12.07
N VAL A 8 13.52 -18.49 13.08
CA VAL A 8 12.56 -17.40 13.28
C VAL A 8 13.02 -16.16 12.50
N LEU A 9 12.22 -15.69 11.54
CA LEU A 9 12.51 -14.50 10.75
C LEU A 9 12.18 -13.21 11.50
N ALA A 10 11.11 -13.22 12.29
CA ALA A 10 10.67 -12.07 13.05
C ALA A 10 9.72 -12.50 14.19
N THR A 11 9.63 -11.65 15.20
CA THR A 11 8.57 -11.70 16.21
C THR A 11 7.68 -10.47 16.04
N TYR A 12 6.39 -10.62 16.29
CA TYR A 12 5.42 -9.54 16.18
C TYR A 12 4.34 -9.64 17.24
N HIS A 13 3.75 -8.52 17.60
CA HIS A 13 2.59 -8.48 18.48
C HIS A 13 1.32 -8.69 17.67
N LYS A 14 0.43 -9.55 18.15
CA LYS A 14 -0.91 -9.70 17.57
C LYS A 14 -1.79 -8.55 18.04
N ALA A 15 -2.45 -7.90 17.11
CA ALA A 15 -3.44 -6.88 17.41
C ALA A 15 -4.68 -7.51 18.04
N GLY A 16 -5.16 -6.88 19.11
CA GLY A 16 -6.46 -7.11 19.72
C GLY A 16 -7.40 -5.95 19.39
N GLU A 17 -8.54 -5.88 20.04
CA GLU A 17 -9.55 -4.84 19.84
C GLU A 17 -8.99 -3.43 20.05
N LYS A 18 -8.13 -3.25 21.06
CA LYS A 18 -7.50 -1.96 21.35
C LYS A 18 -6.63 -1.46 20.19
N GLU A 19 -5.77 -2.33 19.65
CA GLU A 19 -4.87 -1.99 18.53
C GLU A 19 -5.66 -1.75 17.24
N VAL A 20 -6.75 -2.49 17.02
CA VAL A 20 -7.66 -2.25 15.89
C VAL A 20 -8.31 -0.86 16.01
N GLN A 21 -8.84 -0.51 17.20
CA GLN A 21 -9.41 0.81 17.40
C GLN A 21 -8.37 1.93 17.22
N MET A 22 -7.16 1.76 17.73
CA MET A 22 -6.07 2.73 17.53
C MET A 22 -5.74 2.92 16.04
N ALA A 23 -5.77 1.84 15.24
CA ALA A 23 -5.51 1.91 13.80
C ALA A 23 -6.65 2.65 13.07
N ILE A 24 -7.90 2.41 13.47
CA ILE A 24 -9.08 3.12 12.94
C ILE A 24 -8.99 4.61 13.27
N ASP A 25 -8.69 4.96 14.51
CA ASP A 25 -8.59 6.35 14.96
C ASP A 25 -7.45 7.08 14.22
N ALA A 26 -6.30 6.41 14.03
CA ALA A 26 -5.18 6.95 13.26
C ALA A 26 -5.56 7.16 11.78
N ALA A 27 -6.26 6.18 11.17
CA ALA A 27 -6.76 6.29 9.81
C ALA A 27 -7.71 7.48 9.65
N MET A 28 -8.69 7.60 10.53
CA MET A 28 -9.68 8.69 10.47
C MET A 28 -9.06 10.05 10.73
N LYS A 29 -8.04 10.13 11.59
CA LYS A 29 -7.30 11.38 11.82
C LYS A 29 -6.52 11.81 10.57
N ALA A 30 -5.89 10.88 9.87
CA ALA A 30 -5.13 11.18 8.64
C ALA A 30 -6.03 11.44 7.43
N HIS A 31 -7.26 10.92 7.43
CA HIS A 31 -8.17 10.94 6.27
C HIS A 31 -8.37 12.35 5.71
N LYS A 32 -8.66 13.33 6.56
CA LYS A 32 -8.98 14.69 6.11
C LYS A 32 -7.82 15.30 5.32
N GLU A 33 -6.65 15.38 5.93
CA GLU A 33 -5.47 16.00 5.30
C GLU A 33 -5.05 15.24 4.04
N TRP A 34 -5.07 13.91 4.07
CA TRP A 34 -4.70 13.07 2.94
C TRP A 34 -5.68 13.18 1.77
N SER A 35 -6.98 13.19 2.04
CA SER A 35 -8.02 13.30 1.00
C SER A 35 -8.04 14.67 0.32
N GLU A 36 -7.70 15.74 1.05
CA GLU A 36 -7.63 17.11 0.54
C GLU A 36 -6.31 17.42 -0.19
N LEU A 37 -5.27 16.58 0.00
CA LEU A 37 -4.00 16.75 -0.69
C LEU A 37 -4.21 16.61 -2.22
N PRO A 38 -3.63 17.50 -3.05
CA PRO A 38 -3.72 17.37 -4.49
C PRO A 38 -3.32 15.97 -4.98
N TRP A 39 -4.08 15.39 -5.91
CA TRP A 39 -3.82 14.03 -6.38
C TRP A 39 -2.40 13.84 -6.94
N VAL A 40 -1.82 14.87 -7.54
CA VAL A 40 -0.44 14.86 -8.05
C VAL A 40 0.58 14.66 -6.92
N GLU A 41 0.35 15.24 -5.75
CA GLU A 41 1.22 15.06 -4.59
C GLU A 41 1.12 13.64 -4.04
N ARG A 42 -0.10 13.09 -3.95
CA ARG A 42 -0.30 11.68 -3.60
C ARG A 42 0.37 10.75 -4.60
N ALA A 43 0.24 11.02 -5.89
CA ALA A 43 0.89 10.27 -6.97
C ALA A 43 2.43 10.32 -6.85
N SER A 44 3.00 11.45 -6.43
CA SER A 44 4.45 11.58 -6.23
C SER A 44 4.98 10.62 -5.17
N VAL A 45 4.21 10.39 -4.09
CA VAL A 45 4.55 9.39 -3.06
C VAL A 45 4.55 7.98 -3.67
N MET A 46 3.55 7.63 -4.51
CA MET A 46 3.49 6.33 -5.18
C MET A 46 4.69 6.09 -6.09
N LEU A 47 5.05 7.09 -6.88
CA LEU A 47 6.23 7.02 -7.75
C LEU A 47 7.53 6.94 -6.94
N ARG A 48 7.60 7.60 -5.79
CA ARG A 48 8.74 7.48 -4.89
C ARG A 48 8.86 6.09 -4.27
N VAL A 49 7.74 5.45 -3.92
CA VAL A 49 7.72 4.04 -3.50
C VAL A 49 8.27 3.15 -4.62
N ALA A 50 7.79 3.34 -5.85
CA ALA A 50 8.25 2.57 -7.00
C ALA A 50 9.77 2.75 -7.24
N GLU A 51 10.30 3.97 -7.08
CA GLU A 51 11.74 4.25 -7.21
C GLU A 51 12.56 3.55 -6.11
N LEU A 52 12.13 3.63 -4.86
CA LEU A 52 12.80 2.95 -3.75
C LEU A 52 12.81 1.42 -3.90
N LEU A 53 11.71 0.86 -4.42
CA LEU A 53 11.60 -0.58 -4.71
C LEU A 53 12.46 -1.00 -5.89
N SER A 54 12.61 -0.15 -6.91
CA SER A 54 13.45 -0.48 -8.07
C SER A 54 14.95 -0.38 -7.79
N THR A 55 15.33 0.29 -6.71
CA THR A 55 16.73 0.56 -6.36
C THR A 55 17.09 -0.01 -4.98
N LYS A 56 16.96 0.78 -3.95
CA LYS A 56 17.44 0.51 -2.59
C LYS A 56 16.85 -0.76 -1.95
N TYR A 57 15.56 -1.00 -2.14
CA TYR A 57 14.84 -2.07 -1.45
C TYR A 57 14.59 -3.32 -2.28
N ARG A 58 15.01 -3.32 -3.55
CA ARG A 58 14.74 -4.44 -4.48
C ARG A 58 15.19 -5.78 -3.94
N TYR A 59 16.45 -5.89 -3.57
CA TYR A 59 17.01 -7.16 -3.10
C TYR A 59 16.58 -7.52 -1.67
N ILE A 60 16.30 -6.52 -0.84
CA ILE A 60 15.77 -6.74 0.51
C ILE A 60 14.37 -7.35 0.42
N LEU A 61 13.53 -6.80 -0.45
CA LEU A 61 12.18 -7.33 -0.66
C LEU A 61 12.22 -8.74 -1.24
N ASN A 62 13.06 -8.99 -2.24
CA ASN A 62 13.27 -10.33 -2.80
C ASN A 62 13.69 -11.33 -1.72
N ALA A 63 14.70 -11.01 -0.94
CA ALA A 63 15.18 -11.89 0.13
C ALA A 63 14.07 -12.17 1.16
N SER A 64 13.28 -11.17 1.54
CA SER A 64 12.20 -11.33 2.51
C SER A 64 11.09 -12.27 2.01
N VAL A 65 10.79 -12.22 0.72
CA VAL A 65 9.80 -13.10 0.06
C VAL A 65 10.35 -14.52 -0.12
N MET A 66 11.60 -14.67 -0.51
CA MET A 66 12.27 -15.97 -0.61
C MET A 66 12.26 -16.69 0.74
N LEU A 67 12.64 -15.99 1.80
CA LEU A 67 12.74 -16.57 3.14
C LEU A 67 11.39 -16.83 3.80
N GLY A 68 10.44 -15.91 3.65
CA GLY A 68 9.14 -15.97 4.31
C GLY A 68 8.07 -16.78 3.56
N GLN A 69 8.17 -16.86 2.22
CA GLN A 69 7.15 -17.43 1.35
C GLN A 69 7.69 -18.58 0.47
N SER A 70 8.95 -19.01 0.67
CA SER A 70 9.63 -20.11 -0.05
C SER A 70 9.64 -19.94 -1.59
N LYS A 71 9.71 -18.71 -2.06
CA LYS A 71 9.83 -18.43 -3.49
C LYS A 71 11.30 -18.52 -3.93
N ASN A 72 11.52 -18.97 -5.14
CA ASN A 72 12.84 -18.89 -5.75
C ASN A 72 13.14 -17.44 -6.20
N PRO A 73 14.38 -17.07 -6.55
CA PRO A 73 14.74 -15.70 -6.92
C PRO A 73 13.89 -15.12 -8.06
N PHE A 74 13.56 -15.93 -9.05
CA PHE A 74 12.77 -15.49 -10.21
C PHE A 74 11.32 -15.19 -9.81
N GLN A 75 10.70 -16.06 -9.01
CA GLN A 75 9.35 -15.83 -8.49
C GLN A 75 9.30 -14.62 -7.57
N ALA A 76 10.28 -14.48 -6.66
CA ALA A 76 10.35 -13.35 -5.75
C ALA A 76 10.45 -12.02 -6.51
N GLU A 77 11.30 -11.96 -7.53
CA GLU A 77 11.50 -10.78 -8.38
C GLU A 77 10.22 -10.36 -9.10
N ILE A 78 9.49 -11.30 -9.70
CA ILE A 78 8.24 -11.02 -10.41
C ILE A 78 7.13 -10.64 -9.42
N ASP A 79 6.90 -11.48 -8.41
CA ASP A 79 5.71 -11.44 -7.55
C ASP A 79 5.80 -10.37 -6.45
N ALA A 80 6.92 -9.69 -6.31
CA ALA A 80 7.11 -8.66 -5.31
C ALA A 80 7.57 -7.33 -5.94
N PRO A 81 8.86 -7.05 -6.21
CA PRO A 81 9.24 -5.72 -6.66
C PRO A 81 8.71 -5.40 -8.07
N CYS A 82 8.85 -6.27 -9.06
CA CYS A 82 8.48 -5.95 -10.44
C CYS A 82 7.00 -5.61 -10.55
N GLU A 83 6.13 -6.51 -10.10
CA GLU A 83 4.68 -6.31 -10.18
C GLU A 83 4.23 -5.09 -9.36
N LEU A 84 4.79 -4.87 -8.17
CA LEU A 84 4.42 -3.72 -7.36
C LEU A 84 4.87 -2.40 -7.98
N ILE A 85 6.07 -2.34 -8.54
CA ILE A 85 6.57 -1.18 -9.27
C ILE A 85 5.62 -0.83 -10.43
N ASP A 86 5.19 -1.85 -11.18
CA ASP A 86 4.24 -1.67 -12.28
C ASP A 86 2.87 -1.20 -11.78
N PHE A 87 2.32 -1.81 -10.74
CA PHE A 87 1.07 -1.33 -10.13
C PHE A 87 1.14 0.15 -9.76
N LEU A 88 2.19 0.58 -9.10
CA LEU A 88 2.34 1.97 -8.67
C LEU A 88 2.46 2.94 -9.85
N ARG A 89 3.25 2.59 -10.85
CA ARG A 89 3.46 3.41 -12.06
C ARG A 89 2.21 3.48 -12.92
N PHE A 90 1.61 2.33 -13.24
CA PHE A 90 0.39 2.27 -14.07
C PHE A 90 -0.83 2.85 -13.36
N SER A 91 -1.00 2.59 -12.06
CA SER A 91 -2.09 3.20 -11.29
C SER A 91 -1.99 4.72 -11.27
N THR A 92 -0.77 5.28 -11.16
CA THR A 92 -0.55 6.72 -11.26
C THR A 92 -0.93 7.26 -12.64
N PHE A 93 -0.54 6.55 -13.69
CA PHE A 93 -0.93 6.91 -15.06
C PHE A 93 -2.45 6.86 -15.26
N TYR A 94 -3.11 5.78 -14.84
CA TYR A 94 -4.55 5.66 -14.97
C TYR A 94 -5.32 6.67 -14.11
N ALA A 95 -4.83 6.99 -12.92
CA ALA A 95 -5.43 8.04 -12.11
C ALA A 95 -5.40 9.39 -12.81
N SER A 96 -4.30 9.72 -13.52
CA SER A 96 -4.24 10.96 -14.31
C SER A 96 -5.33 11.02 -15.38
N GLN A 97 -5.66 9.89 -16.00
CA GLN A 97 -6.75 9.81 -16.98
C GLN A 97 -8.12 9.96 -16.31
N VAL A 98 -8.33 9.30 -15.16
CA VAL A 98 -9.58 9.44 -14.38
C VAL A 98 -9.81 10.90 -14.00
N TYR A 99 -8.81 11.60 -13.47
CA TYR A 99 -8.94 13.00 -13.08
C TYR A 99 -9.08 13.95 -14.27
N ALA A 100 -8.61 13.56 -15.46
CA ALA A 100 -8.78 14.32 -16.70
C ALA A 100 -10.17 14.13 -17.34
N ASP A 101 -10.89 13.09 -16.96
CA ASP A 101 -12.26 12.84 -17.48
C ASP A 101 -13.23 13.83 -16.87
N GLN A 102 -13.62 14.84 -17.68
CA GLN A 102 -14.46 15.94 -17.27
C GLN A 102 -15.65 16.10 -18.25
N PRO A 103 -16.82 16.52 -17.75
CA PRO A 103 -17.97 16.75 -18.61
C PRO A 103 -17.75 17.92 -19.56
N TYR A 104 -18.46 17.89 -20.68
CA TYR A 104 -18.43 18.98 -21.67
C TYR A 104 -18.90 20.30 -21.06
N SER A 105 -18.18 21.36 -21.37
CA SER A 105 -18.51 22.73 -20.99
C SER A 105 -18.75 23.59 -22.22
N GLU A 106 -19.86 24.33 -22.24
CA GLU A 106 -20.17 25.28 -23.29
C GLU A 106 -19.62 26.67 -23.01
N THR A 107 -19.66 27.56 -24.00
CA THR A 107 -19.24 28.96 -23.82
C THR A 107 -20.06 29.63 -22.72
N GLY A 108 -19.38 30.09 -21.68
CA GLY A 108 -19.98 30.74 -20.51
C GLY A 108 -20.54 29.80 -19.44
N ILE A 109 -20.41 28.49 -19.63
CA ILE A 109 -20.83 27.47 -18.66
C ILE A 109 -19.65 26.55 -18.34
N LEU A 110 -19.31 26.39 -17.05
CA LEU A 110 -18.33 25.45 -16.57
C LEU A 110 -19.02 24.25 -15.91
N ASN A 111 -18.93 23.08 -16.53
CA ASN A 111 -19.30 21.81 -15.92
C ASN A 111 -18.05 21.10 -15.40
N ARG A 112 -18.07 20.67 -14.14
CA ARG A 112 -16.93 20.05 -13.49
C ARG A 112 -17.36 18.84 -12.66
N MET A 113 -16.57 17.78 -12.73
CA MET A 113 -16.66 16.64 -11.85
C MET A 113 -15.61 16.76 -10.74
N GLU A 114 -16.01 16.49 -9.52
CA GLU A 114 -15.11 16.41 -8.37
C GLU A 114 -15.01 14.97 -7.89
N TYR A 115 -13.77 14.45 -7.87
CA TYR A 115 -13.48 13.11 -7.40
C TYR A 115 -13.12 13.18 -5.92
N ARG A 116 -13.96 12.58 -5.06
CA ARG A 116 -13.78 12.55 -3.62
C ARG A 116 -13.35 11.19 -3.13
N ALA A 117 -12.54 11.15 -2.07
CA ALA A 117 -12.30 9.94 -1.31
C ALA A 117 -13.60 9.37 -0.72
N LEU A 118 -13.61 8.08 -0.43
CA LEU A 118 -14.72 7.42 0.25
C LEU A 118 -14.83 7.92 1.70
N GLU A 119 -16.03 7.81 2.26
CA GLU A 119 -16.25 7.98 3.70
C GLU A 119 -15.57 6.84 4.47
N GLY A 120 -14.96 7.16 5.63
CA GLY A 120 -14.34 6.16 6.49
C GLY A 120 -12.98 5.69 6.01
N PHE A 121 -12.70 4.41 6.16
CA PHE A 121 -11.43 3.77 5.78
C PHE A 121 -11.66 2.53 4.94
N VAL A 122 -10.65 2.13 4.17
CA VAL A 122 -10.63 0.86 3.45
C VAL A 122 -10.01 -0.21 4.34
N PHE A 123 -10.71 -1.32 4.54
CA PHE A 123 -10.14 -2.48 5.20
C PHE A 123 -9.51 -3.41 4.17
N SER A 124 -8.21 -3.62 4.30
CA SER A 124 -7.43 -4.49 3.41
C SER A 124 -7.04 -5.79 4.11
N LEU A 125 -7.73 -6.86 3.79
CA LEU A 125 -7.35 -8.22 4.17
C LEU A 125 -6.54 -8.84 3.04
N THR A 126 -5.24 -9.01 3.23
CA THR A 126 -4.34 -9.30 2.11
C THR A 126 -3.85 -10.74 2.06
N PRO A 127 -3.56 -11.25 0.84
CA PRO A 127 -3.21 -12.65 0.63
C PRO A 127 -1.81 -12.99 1.16
N PHE A 128 -1.54 -14.30 1.22
CA PHE A 128 -0.29 -14.85 1.72
C PHE A 128 0.78 -15.05 0.64
N ASN A 129 0.39 -15.07 -0.63
CA ASN A 129 1.21 -15.56 -1.73
C ASN A 129 1.87 -14.45 -2.57
N PHE A 130 1.29 -13.24 -2.62
CA PHE A 130 1.81 -12.12 -3.41
C PHE A 130 1.98 -10.86 -2.56
N THR A 131 3.22 -10.49 -2.30
CA THR A 131 3.55 -9.28 -1.53
C THR A 131 3.20 -8.02 -2.31
N SER A 132 3.29 -8.04 -3.64
CA SER A 132 2.84 -6.95 -4.52
C SER A 132 1.35 -6.66 -4.37
N ILE A 133 0.51 -7.69 -4.41
CA ILE A 133 -0.95 -7.58 -4.25
C ILE A 133 -1.28 -7.07 -2.84
N ALA A 134 -0.59 -7.59 -1.82
CA ALA A 134 -0.78 -7.15 -0.44
C ALA A 134 -0.51 -5.63 -0.27
N SER A 135 0.48 -5.10 -0.98
CA SER A 135 0.76 -3.66 -1.03
C SER A 135 -0.29 -2.90 -1.83
N ASN A 136 -0.62 -3.38 -3.04
CA ASN A 136 -1.49 -2.67 -3.97
C ASN A 136 -2.91 -2.47 -3.42
N LEU A 137 -3.44 -3.43 -2.65
CA LEU A 137 -4.75 -3.31 -1.99
C LEU A 137 -4.83 -2.13 -1.01
N ASN A 138 -3.70 -1.64 -0.52
CA ASN A 138 -3.60 -0.45 0.32
C ASN A 138 -3.26 0.81 -0.50
N MET A 139 -2.32 0.69 -1.41
CA MET A 139 -1.75 1.84 -2.11
C MET A 139 -2.67 2.38 -3.22
N ALA A 140 -3.41 1.53 -3.92
CA ALA A 140 -4.36 1.97 -4.93
C ALA A 140 -5.48 2.85 -4.34
N PRO A 141 -6.20 2.44 -3.28
CA PRO A 141 -7.16 3.33 -2.64
C PRO A 141 -6.48 4.56 -1.99
N ALA A 142 -5.27 4.42 -1.41
CA ALA A 142 -4.55 5.55 -0.84
C ALA A 142 -4.23 6.62 -1.89
N MET A 143 -3.86 6.24 -3.11
CA MET A 143 -3.63 7.19 -4.20
C MET A 143 -4.88 8.00 -4.54
N MET A 144 -6.06 7.42 -4.42
CA MET A 144 -7.35 8.09 -4.65
C MET A 144 -7.84 8.89 -3.42
N GLY A 145 -6.98 9.10 -2.42
CA GLY A 145 -7.27 9.91 -1.24
C GLY A 145 -7.87 9.16 -0.06
N ASN A 146 -7.97 7.83 -0.15
CA ASN A 146 -8.48 7.01 0.95
C ASN A 146 -7.39 6.68 1.97
N VAL A 147 -7.79 6.23 3.14
CA VAL A 147 -6.92 5.67 4.17
C VAL A 147 -7.23 4.19 4.35
N ALA A 148 -6.25 3.41 4.79
CA ALA A 148 -6.38 1.96 4.89
C ALA A 148 -6.01 1.42 6.27
N VAL A 149 -6.77 0.43 6.72
CA VAL A 149 -6.42 -0.45 7.83
C VAL A 149 -6.05 -1.80 7.23
N TRP A 150 -4.79 -2.18 7.36
CA TRP A 150 -4.19 -3.33 6.68
C TRP A 150 -3.95 -4.50 7.62
N LYS A 151 -4.70 -5.57 7.45
CA LYS A 151 -4.47 -6.85 8.11
C LYS A 151 -3.72 -7.80 7.16
N PRO A 152 -2.39 -7.97 7.35
CA PRO A 152 -1.60 -8.86 6.51
C PRO A 152 -1.89 -10.33 6.81
N SER A 153 -1.61 -11.20 5.85
CA SER A 153 -1.52 -12.63 6.13
C SER A 153 -0.35 -12.90 7.09
N THR A 154 -0.54 -13.81 8.04
CA THR A 154 0.47 -14.19 9.04
C THR A 154 1.78 -14.64 8.39
N THR A 155 1.70 -15.41 7.31
CA THR A 155 2.87 -15.95 6.60
C THR A 155 3.60 -14.92 5.74
N ALA A 156 3.01 -13.76 5.47
CA ALA A 156 3.60 -12.68 4.69
C ALA A 156 3.97 -11.44 5.53
N ILE A 157 3.86 -11.49 6.86
CA ILE A 157 4.12 -10.35 7.74
C ILE A 157 5.53 -9.80 7.53
N HIS A 158 6.54 -10.66 7.38
CA HIS A 158 7.94 -10.26 7.24
C HIS A 158 8.16 -9.38 6.00
N SER A 159 7.72 -9.82 4.83
CA SER A 159 7.84 -9.03 3.59
C SER A 159 6.98 -7.76 3.62
N ASN A 160 5.75 -7.86 4.13
CA ASN A 160 4.81 -6.75 4.22
C ASN A 160 5.30 -5.65 5.20
N TYR A 161 6.01 -6.02 6.26
CA TYR A 161 6.63 -5.05 7.17
C TYR A 161 7.72 -4.22 6.47
N PHE A 162 8.51 -4.82 5.58
CA PHE A 162 9.47 -4.06 4.78
C PHE A 162 8.78 -3.04 3.88
N LEU A 163 7.61 -3.36 3.33
CA LEU A 163 6.83 -2.39 2.55
C LEU A 163 6.41 -1.18 3.39
N MET A 164 6.01 -1.37 4.65
CA MET A 164 5.70 -0.24 5.55
C MET A 164 6.91 0.69 5.75
N LYS A 165 8.13 0.13 5.82
CA LYS A 165 9.36 0.93 5.88
C LYS A 165 9.56 1.74 4.59
N VAL A 166 9.33 1.12 3.44
CA VAL A 166 9.44 1.80 2.14
C VAL A 166 8.41 2.93 2.03
N PHE A 167 7.17 2.69 2.44
CA PHE A 167 6.10 3.70 2.40
C PHE A 167 6.46 4.93 3.23
N ARG A 168 6.94 4.73 4.46
CA ARG A 168 7.38 5.83 5.34
C ARG A 168 8.58 6.58 4.76
N GLU A 169 9.58 5.89 4.22
CA GLU A 169 10.74 6.53 3.58
C GLU A 169 10.34 7.30 2.30
N ALA A 170 9.32 6.84 1.59
CA ALA A 170 8.78 7.53 0.42
C ALA A 170 7.96 8.78 0.78
N GLY A 171 7.67 9.00 2.06
CA GLY A 171 6.92 10.16 2.53
C GLY A 171 5.41 9.93 2.68
N LEU A 172 4.96 8.66 2.71
CA LEU A 172 3.57 8.37 3.06
C LEU A 172 3.30 8.81 4.51
N PRO A 173 2.32 9.70 4.77
CA PRO A 173 2.05 10.17 6.12
C PRO A 173 1.58 9.04 7.05
N ASP A 174 1.95 9.14 8.33
CA ASP A 174 1.47 8.22 9.36
C ASP A 174 -0.07 8.26 9.43
N GLY A 175 -0.70 7.11 9.53
CA GLY A 175 -2.16 6.95 9.56
C GLY A 175 -2.81 6.72 8.19
N VAL A 176 -2.15 7.00 7.06
CA VAL A 176 -2.71 6.71 5.73
C VAL A 176 -2.81 5.20 5.50
N VAL A 177 -1.79 4.43 5.88
CA VAL A 177 -1.83 2.96 5.90
C VAL A 177 -1.45 2.48 7.29
N ASN A 178 -2.33 1.73 7.93
CA ASN A 178 -2.17 1.23 9.30
C ASN A 178 -2.02 -0.29 9.29
N PHE A 179 -0.83 -0.77 9.64
CA PHE A 179 -0.46 -2.19 9.58
C PHE A 179 -0.78 -2.89 10.91
N ILE A 180 -1.75 -3.80 10.91
CA ILE A 180 -2.26 -4.49 12.11
C ILE A 180 -2.19 -6.01 11.97
N PRO A 181 -1.03 -6.66 12.23
CA PRO A 181 -0.94 -8.11 12.26
C PRO A 181 -1.88 -8.68 13.33
N GLY A 182 -2.73 -9.62 12.94
CA GLY A 182 -3.71 -10.22 13.84
C GLY A 182 -4.00 -11.66 13.48
N GLN A 183 -4.84 -12.30 14.29
CA GLN A 183 -5.34 -13.64 14.00
C GLN A 183 -6.33 -13.59 12.82
N GLY A 184 -6.36 -14.68 12.01
CA GLY A 184 -7.34 -14.82 10.92
C GLY A 184 -8.73 -15.12 11.44
#